data_c30b74c422d83a9e9105aa95432580d6
#
_entry.id   c30b74c422d83a9e9105aa95432580d6
#
_cell.length_a   1.000
_cell.length_b   1.000
_cell.length_c   1.000
_cell.angle_alpha   90.00
_cell.angle_beta   90.00
_cell.angle_gamma   90.00
#
_symmetry.space_group_name_H-M   'P 1'
#
loop_
_entity.id
_entity.type
_entity.pdbx_description
1 polymer ?
#
loop_
_entity_poly.entity_id
_entity_poly.type
_entity_poly.pdbx_seq_one_letter_code
_entity_poly.pdbx_strand_id
1 'polypeptide(L)'
;SKDNKQVLEAVNSQSMGELQLEQLIIENQRNDNNNGTTQLLNEGIFGEELILLKNQVKIANGKRLDVLALDKNGNGVVIELKKDLGCLGVDTQALQYLADISRFNGDNFIKNKKLINDSYIEAVESFIDSAEIDRAKINSKNRIILIANKFDRTLFSMGEWLSDKGVGFKCIQYSLSNPEDGSQYIDFSVVFDRSPESTFPLSFSAMQREPKYFWYNIGTTKPKNWACLKEKSIVSAGFDGDKDDKGDRLLNSFIPGDVLIAYANGYGAIGVAEIPKTSSSTYKLLKKPIVNDPVSEYHLHRLNVKWQCTTDDNFSGSITPADARNQFNIHHPYTTSCSIESDKAKRLVKALKDNLKA
;
A
#
# COMPACT_ATOMS: atom_id res chain seq x y z
N SER A 1 -38.06 -12.16 -8.84
CA SER A 1 -37.28 -11.11 -8.14
C SER A 1 -36.03 -10.86 -8.96
N LYS A 2 -35.88 -9.65 -9.51
CA LYS A 2 -34.68 -9.21 -10.24
C LYS A 2 -33.73 -8.65 -9.20
N ASP A 3 -32.59 -9.29 -9.03
CA ASP A 3 -31.46 -8.79 -8.26
C ASP A 3 -30.88 -7.54 -8.96
N ASN A 4 -31.22 -6.37 -8.46
CA ASN A 4 -30.53 -5.13 -8.80
C ASN A 4 -29.16 -5.11 -8.10
N LYS A 5 -28.15 -5.69 -8.72
CA LYS A 5 -26.77 -5.33 -8.45
C LYS A 5 -26.50 -3.98 -9.12
N GLN A 6 -26.62 -2.90 -8.38
CA GLN A 6 -26.06 -1.63 -8.82
C GLN A 6 -24.52 -1.79 -8.89
N VAL A 7 -24.02 -1.77 -10.10
CA VAL A 7 -22.59 -1.64 -10.37
C VAL A 7 -22.23 -0.17 -10.15
N LEU A 8 -21.60 0.13 -9.04
CA LEU A 8 -20.98 1.45 -8.81
C LEU A 8 -19.82 1.57 -9.82
N GLU A 9 -20.02 2.31 -10.89
CA GLU A 9 -18.91 2.72 -11.74
C GLU A 9 -18.02 3.69 -10.94
N ALA A 10 -16.72 3.39 -10.87
CA ALA A 10 -15.72 4.29 -10.31
C ALA A 10 -15.67 5.54 -11.20
N VAL A 11 -16.42 6.57 -10.84
CA VAL A 11 -16.37 7.86 -11.49
C VAL A 11 -14.98 8.44 -11.30
N ASN A 12 -14.40 8.97 -12.36
CA ASN A 12 -13.13 9.70 -12.39
C ASN A 12 -13.00 10.58 -11.15
N SER A 13 -12.00 10.27 -10.31
CA SER A 13 -11.80 10.75 -8.98
C SER A 13 -11.73 12.29 -8.92
N GLN A 14 -12.82 12.95 -8.61
CA GLN A 14 -12.74 14.28 -8.01
C GLN A 14 -12.12 14.11 -6.63
N SER A 15 -10.90 14.60 -6.44
CA SER A 15 -10.27 14.61 -5.13
C SER A 15 -10.84 15.77 -4.32
N MET A 16 -11.17 15.51 -3.06
CA MET A 16 -11.55 16.56 -2.09
C MET A 16 -10.30 17.38 -1.73
N GLY A 17 -10.46 18.72 -1.55
CA GLY A 17 -9.36 19.55 -1.08
C GLY A 17 -8.93 19.19 0.35
N GLU A 18 -7.66 19.35 0.70
CA GLU A 18 -7.13 19.02 2.05
C GLU A 18 -7.91 19.77 3.15
N LEU A 19 -8.24 21.05 2.94
CA LEU A 19 -9.05 21.84 3.89
C LEU A 19 -10.49 21.32 4.03
N GLN A 20 -11.10 20.84 2.95
CA GLN A 20 -12.44 20.26 3.01
C GLN A 20 -12.42 18.92 3.76
N LEU A 21 -11.39 18.12 3.53
CA LEU A 21 -11.18 16.85 4.23
C LEU A 21 -10.94 17.09 5.73
N GLU A 22 -10.14 18.11 6.08
CA GLU A 22 -9.92 18.51 7.46
C GLU A 22 -11.23 18.95 8.13
N GLN A 23 -11.99 19.83 7.50
CA GLN A 23 -13.28 20.27 8.01
C GLN A 23 -14.23 19.10 8.23
N LEU A 24 -14.34 18.19 7.28
CA LEU A 24 -15.17 17.00 7.39
C LEU A 24 -14.78 16.14 8.59
N ILE A 25 -13.48 15.92 8.82
CA ILE A 25 -12.98 15.14 9.96
C ILE A 25 -13.28 15.83 11.29
N ILE A 26 -13.13 17.16 11.35
CA ILE A 26 -13.34 17.94 12.59
C ILE A 26 -14.82 18.15 12.86
N GLU A 27 -15.66 18.39 11.84
CA GLU A 27 -17.10 18.63 12.00
C GLU A 27 -17.88 17.33 12.30
N ASN A 28 -17.38 16.17 11.84
CA ASN A 28 -17.97 14.87 12.15
C ASN A 28 -17.48 14.27 13.49
N GLN A 29 -17.28 15.13 14.49
CA GLN A 29 -17.04 14.67 15.85
C GLN A 29 -18.27 13.95 16.39
N ARG A 30 -18.06 13.00 17.29
CA ARG A 30 -19.14 12.25 17.94
C ARG A 30 -19.94 13.20 18.82
N ASN A 31 -21.16 13.53 18.41
CA ASN A 31 -22.13 14.21 19.26
C ASN A 31 -22.77 13.20 20.19
N ASP A 32 -22.25 13.04 21.40
CA ASP A 32 -22.99 12.36 22.44
C ASP A 32 -24.17 13.25 22.88
N ASN A 33 -25.38 12.75 22.65
CA ASN A 33 -26.63 13.45 22.91
C ASN A 33 -26.89 13.82 24.39
N ASN A 34 -25.91 13.67 25.29
CA ASN A 34 -26.09 13.79 26.74
C ASN A 34 -25.12 14.72 27.47
N ASN A 35 -24.61 15.77 26.98
CA ASN A 35 -23.86 16.83 27.66
C ASN A 35 -22.57 17.24 26.93
N GLY A 36 -22.73 18.06 25.94
CA GLY A 36 -21.59 18.81 25.39
C GLY A 36 -20.87 18.09 24.24
N THR A 37 -20.29 18.89 23.39
CA THR A 37 -19.44 18.46 22.24
C THR A 37 -18.25 17.69 22.78
N THR A 38 -18.28 16.37 22.67
CA THR A 38 -17.07 15.58 22.92
C THR A 38 -16.12 15.85 21.76
N GLN A 39 -14.86 16.21 22.03
CA GLN A 39 -13.84 16.43 21.00
C GLN A 39 -13.32 15.10 20.41
N LEU A 40 -14.12 14.04 20.49
CA LEU A 40 -13.78 12.72 19.94
C LEU A 40 -13.94 12.73 18.43
N LEU A 41 -12.89 12.33 17.74
CA LEU A 41 -12.90 12.13 16.29
C LEU A 41 -13.75 10.89 15.94
N ASN A 42 -14.37 10.92 14.76
CA ASN A 42 -15.26 9.84 14.35
C ASN A 42 -14.53 8.50 14.23
N GLU A 43 -14.86 7.56 15.12
CA GLU A 43 -14.25 6.23 15.16
C GLU A 43 -14.46 5.44 13.86
N GLY A 44 -15.55 5.70 13.13
CA GLY A 44 -15.79 5.10 11.81
C GLY A 44 -14.73 5.48 10.76
N ILE A 45 -14.04 6.62 10.93
CA ILE A 45 -12.94 7.05 10.04
C ILE A 45 -11.63 6.39 10.47
N PHE A 46 -11.34 6.40 11.77
CA PHE A 46 -10.02 6.02 12.31
C PHE A 46 -9.93 4.55 12.72
N GLY A 47 -11.07 3.88 12.94
CA GLY A 47 -11.11 2.51 13.50
C GLY A 47 -10.69 2.44 14.96
N GLU A 48 -10.60 3.60 15.62
CA GLU A 48 -10.18 3.75 17.03
C GLU A 48 -10.63 5.08 17.61
N GLU A 49 -10.65 5.14 18.94
CA GLU A 49 -11.02 6.34 19.67
C GLU A 49 -9.83 7.30 19.80
N LEU A 50 -10.00 8.51 19.29
CA LEU A 50 -9.02 9.59 19.31
C LEU A 50 -9.68 10.87 19.79
N ILE A 51 -9.06 11.58 20.74
CA ILE A 51 -9.51 12.92 21.12
C ILE A 51 -8.70 13.99 20.39
N LEU A 52 -9.42 14.95 19.80
CA LEU A 52 -8.81 16.10 19.13
C LEU A 52 -8.16 17.04 20.15
N LEU A 53 -6.88 17.32 19.96
CA LEU A 53 -6.14 18.31 20.76
C LEU A 53 -6.15 19.68 20.09
N LYS A 54 -5.84 19.72 18.81
CA LYS A 54 -5.78 20.95 18.01
C LYS A 54 -5.65 20.63 16.53
N ASN A 55 -6.18 21.49 15.69
CA ASN A 55 -5.90 21.49 14.25
C ASN A 55 -4.99 22.67 13.87
N GLN A 56 -4.37 22.61 12.69
CA GLN A 56 -3.49 23.63 12.12
C GLN A 56 -2.39 24.08 13.12
N VAL A 57 -1.74 23.10 13.77
CA VAL A 57 -0.71 23.35 14.78
C VAL A 57 0.55 23.93 14.14
N LYS A 58 0.94 25.13 14.52
CA LYS A 58 2.20 25.75 14.04
C LYS A 58 3.39 25.09 14.72
N ILE A 59 4.34 24.63 13.94
CA ILE A 59 5.62 24.07 14.40
C ILE A 59 6.79 25.01 14.16
N ALA A 60 7.97 24.64 14.69
CA ALA A 60 9.15 25.52 14.76
C ALA A 60 9.62 26.06 13.39
N ASN A 61 9.42 25.32 12.29
CA ASN A 61 9.84 25.73 10.94
C ASN A 61 8.78 26.55 10.16
N GLY A 62 7.69 26.98 10.83
CA GLY A 62 6.61 27.76 10.23
C GLY A 62 5.58 26.93 9.44
N LYS A 63 5.79 25.62 9.28
CA LYS A 63 4.80 24.69 8.72
C LYS A 63 3.66 24.45 9.72
N ARG A 64 2.57 23.85 9.24
CA ARG A 64 1.41 23.51 10.07
C ARG A 64 1.12 22.03 9.94
N LEU A 65 0.95 21.38 11.07
CA LEU A 65 0.39 20.05 11.20
C LEU A 65 -1.13 20.15 11.07
N ASP A 66 -1.75 19.32 10.24
CA ASP A 66 -3.18 19.41 9.98
C ASP A 66 -4.00 19.11 11.23
N VAL A 67 -3.83 17.96 11.86
CA VAL A 67 -4.57 17.58 13.07
C VAL A 67 -3.65 16.87 14.08
N LEU A 68 -3.69 17.32 15.33
CA LEU A 68 -3.07 16.68 16.47
C LEU A 68 -4.14 16.07 17.38
N ALA A 69 -3.99 14.79 17.72
CA ALA A 69 -4.90 14.04 18.57
C ALA A 69 -4.12 13.27 19.65
N LEU A 70 -4.86 12.71 20.61
CA LEU A 70 -4.36 11.77 21.62
C LEU A 70 -5.17 10.47 21.51
N ASP A 71 -4.51 9.31 21.55
CA ASP A 71 -5.18 8.02 21.64
C ASP A 71 -5.43 7.59 23.10
N LYS A 72 -6.23 6.55 23.28
CA LYS A 72 -6.58 6.01 24.62
C LYS A 72 -5.39 5.44 25.42
N ASN A 73 -4.22 5.32 24.82
CA ASN A 73 -2.99 4.90 25.50
C ASN A 73 -2.10 6.09 25.88
N GLY A 74 -2.55 7.32 25.60
CA GLY A 74 -1.81 8.53 25.86
C GLY A 74 -0.74 8.85 24.80
N ASN A 75 -0.78 8.19 23.64
CA ASN A 75 0.17 8.51 22.58
C ASN A 75 -0.28 9.75 21.79
N GLY A 76 0.63 10.66 21.53
CA GLY A 76 0.38 11.77 20.62
C GLY A 76 0.29 11.28 19.17
N VAL A 77 -0.78 11.66 18.48
CA VAL A 77 -1.12 11.21 17.13
C VAL A 77 -1.07 12.40 16.17
N VAL A 78 -0.09 12.37 15.27
CA VAL A 78 0.04 13.31 14.14
C VAL A 78 -0.82 12.79 13.00
N ILE A 79 -1.82 13.55 12.56
CA ILE A 79 -2.68 13.21 11.43
C ILE A 79 -2.39 14.20 10.31
N GLU A 80 -1.94 13.70 9.18
CA GLU A 80 -1.63 14.48 7.98
C GLU A 80 -2.57 14.10 6.86
N LEU A 81 -3.11 15.09 6.17
CA LEU A 81 -4.11 14.94 5.13
C LEU A 81 -3.51 15.28 3.77
N LYS A 82 -3.83 14.49 2.77
CA LYS A 82 -3.40 14.74 1.39
C LYS A 82 -4.54 14.54 0.41
N LYS A 83 -4.67 15.53 -0.46
CA LYS A 83 -5.69 15.53 -1.51
C LYS A 83 -5.49 14.36 -2.50
N ASP A 84 -4.25 14.15 -2.92
CA ASP A 84 -3.90 13.20 -3.98
C ASP A 84 -3.00 12.09 -3.45
N LEU A 85 -2.15 11.52 -4.31
CA LEU A 85 -1.22 10.47 -3.96
C LEU A 85 -0.34 10.91 -2.77
N GLY A 86 -0.42 10.20 -1.67
CA GLY A 86 0.55 10.31 -0.58
C GLY A 86 1.93 9.92 -1.10
N CYS A 87 2.70 10.92 -1.57
CA CYS A 87 4.01 10.76 -2.20
C CYS A 87 5.14 11.01 -1.22
N LEU A 88 6.37 10.70 -1.68
CA LEU A 88 7.63 11.17 -1.10
C LEU A 88 7.55 12.65 -0.71
N GLY A 89 7.73 12.94 0.58
CA GLY A 89 7.66 14.29 1.15
C GLY A 89 6.61 14.45 2.26
N VAL A 90 5.50 13.71 2.19
CA VAL A 90 4.50 13.66 3.28
C VAL A 90 5.09 13.00 4.52
N ASP A 91 5.84 11.92 4.30
CA ASP A 91 6.63 11.20 5.28
C ASP A 91 7.60 12.10 6.03
N THR A 92 8.39 12.89 5.30
CA THR A 92 9.34 13.84 5.89
C THR A 92 8.63 14.93 6.68
N GLN A 93 7.47 15.38 6.21
CA GLN A 93 6.67 16.39 6.86
C GLN A 93 6.07 15.86 8.17
N ALA A 94 5.42 14.69 8.15
CA ALA A 94 4.87 14.05 9.33
C ALA A 94 5.95 13.72 10.38
N LEU A 95 7.13 13.28 9.94
CA LEU A 95 8.27 13.03 10.81
C LEU A 95 8.82 14.32 11.47
N GLN A 96 8.84 15.44 10.75
CA GLN A 96 9.22 16.74 11.33
C GLN A 96 8.24 17.16 12.42
N TYR A 97 6.92 16.98 12.18
CA TYR A 97 5.90 17.27 13.18
C TYR A 97 6.05 16.38 14.40
N LEU A 98 6.26 15.07 14.16
CA LEU A 98 6.47 14.13 15.23
C LEU A 98 7.69 14.51 16.10
N ALA A 99 8.80 14.85 15.46
CA ALA A 99 10.03 15.28 16.17
C ALA A 99 9.80 16.55 17.01
N ASP A 100 8.98 17.48 16.56
CA ASP A 100 8.68 18.69 17.31
C ASP A 100 7.77 18.42 18.52
N ILE A 101 6.73 17.59 18.36
CA ILE A 101 5.80 17.27 19.46
C ILE A 101 6.41 16.30 20.48
N SER A 102 7.32 15.42 20.08
CA SER A 102 7.98 14.44 20.96
C SER A 102 8.86 15.07 22.06
N ARG A 103 9.13 16.37 21.95
CA ARG A 103 9.87 17.13 22.99
C ARG A 103 9.04 17.40 24.24
N PHE A 104 7.73 17.20 24.18
CA PHE A 104 6.79 17.49 25.25
C PHE A 104 6.16 16.18 25.73
N ASN A 105 6.28 15.87 27.01
CA ASN A 105 5.70 14.66 27.61
C ASN A 105 4.91 15.00 28.86
N GLY A 106 3.99 14.12 29.22
CA GLY A 106 3.19 14.26 30.44
C GLY A 106 2.43 15.59 30.51
N ASP A 107 2.45 16.19 31.66
CA ASP A 107 1.81 17.48 31.90
C ASP A 107 2.33 18.62 31.01
N ASN A 108 3.62 18.57 30.60
CA ASN A 108 4.17 19.56 29.69
C ASN A 108 3.56 19.49 28.29
N PHE A 109 3.07 18.32 27.89
CA PHE A 109 2.34 18.16 26.64
C PHE A 109 0.92 18.70 26.78
N ILE A 110 0.19 18.29 27.83
CA ILE A 110 -1.22 18.68 28.05
C ILE A 110 -1.38 20.18 28.34
N LYS A 111 -0.44 20.79 29.08
CA LYS A 111 -0.49 22.22 29.41
C LYS A 111 0.06 23.13 28.30
N ASN A 112 0.50 22.56 27.18
CA ASN A 112 1.09 23.34 26.09
C ASN A 112 0.02 23.97 25.19
N LYS A 113 -0.27 25.25 25.38
CA LYS A 113 -1.25 26.02 24.57
C LYS A 113 -0.94 26.06 23.07
N LYS A 114 0.29 25.73 22.64
CA LYS A 114 0.62 25.59 21.23
C LYS A 114 0.08 24.30 20.65
N LEU A 115 0.00 23.23 21.47
CA LEU A 115 -0.40 21.88 21.07
C LEU A 115 -1.87 21.59 21.36
N ILE A 116 -2.46 22.23 22.35
CA ILE A 116 -3.86 22.02 22.74
C ILE A 116 -4.63 23.33 22.60
N ASN A 117 -5.86 23.25 22.15
CA ASN A 117 -6.80 24.36 22.15
C ASN A 117 -7.32 24.55 23.59
N ASP A 118 -7.26 25.78 24.10
CA ASP A 118 -7.73 26.08 25.46
C ASP A 118 -9.19 25.64 25.71
N SER A 119 -10.04 25.68 24.68
CA SER A 119 -11.44 25.22 24.76
C SER A 119 -11.61 23.69 24.83
N TYR A 120 -10.58 22.92 24.56
CA TYR A 120 -10.63 21.44 24.55
C TYR A 120 -10.05 20.82 25.82
N ILE A 121 -9.45 21.62 26.70
CA ILE A 121 -8.72 21.12 27.88
C ILE A 121 -9.61 20.26 28.76
N GLU A 122 -10.84 20.71 29.09
CA GLU A 122 -11.76 19.95 29.94
C GLU A 122 -12.13 18.58 29.34
N ALA A 123 -12.40 18.55 28.03
CA ALA A 123 -12.69 17.29 27.32
C ALA A 123 -11.47 16.36 27.28
N VAL A 124 -10.28 16.91 27.10
CA VAL A 124 -9.01 16.13 27.10
C VAL A 124 -8.73 15.57 28.47
N GLU A 125 -8.91 16.35 29.52
CA GLU A 125 -8.76 15.88 30.92
C GLU A 125 -9.75 14.75 31.23
N SER A 126 -11.02 14.94 30.86
CA SER A 126 -12.06 13.90 31.04
C SER A 126 -11.72 12.61 30.26
N PHE A 127 -11.18 12.73 29.05
CA PHE A 127 -10.73 11.60 28.25
C PHE A 127 -9.56 10.85 28.92
N ILE A 128 -8.56 11.58 29.42
CA ILE A 128 -7.42 11.02 30.14
C ILE A 128 -7.88 10.23 31.36
N ASP A 129 -8.80 10.79 32.13
CA ASP A 129 -9.32 10.17 33.34
C ASP A 129 -10.18 8.95 33.02
N SER A 130 -11.07 9.03 31.99
CA SER A 130 -11.94 7.91 31.60
C SER A 130 -11.18 6.73 31.00
N ALA A 131 -10.10 6.99 30.29
CA ALA A 131 -9.23 5.98 29.70
C ALA A 131 -8.12 5.49 30.66
N GLU A 132 -8.08 6.00 31.91
CA GLU A 132 -7.09 5.65 32.93
C GLU A 132 -5.65 5.87 32.46
N ILE A 133 -5.39 6.92 31.67
CA ILE A 133 -4.09 7.19 31.08
C ILE A 133 -3.09 7.64 32.15
N ASP A 134 -1.96 6.96 32.24
CA ASP A 134 -0.85 7.38 33.10
C ASP A 134 -0.27 8.71 32.59
N ARG A 135 -0.53 9.79 33.35
CA ARG A 135 -0.12 11.15 32.98
C ARG A 135 1.37 11.28 32.71
N ALA A 136 2.22 10.53 33.43
CA ALA A 136 3.65 10.57 33.25
C ALA A 136 4.10 9.99 31.88
N LYS A 137 3.25 9.14 31.28
CA LYS A 137 3.52 8.50 29.99
C LYS A 137 2.86 9.18 28.80
N ILE A 138 2.08 10.22 29.02
CA ILE A 138 1.43 10.95 27.92
C ILE A 138 2.51 11.46 26.94
N ASN A 139 2.30 11.17 25.67
CA ASN A 139 3.19 11.46 24.55
C ASN A 139 4.60 10.84 24.67
N SER A 140 4.78 9.80 25.49
CA SER A 140 6.04 9.05 25.56
C SER A 140 6.28 8.18 24.31
N LYS A 141 5.22 7.84 23.60
CA LYS A 141 5.22 7.22 22.27
C LYS A 141 4.41 8.07 21.33
N ASN A 142 4.76 8.01 20.07
CA ASN A 142 4.14 8.84 19.06
C ASN A 142 3.64 8.00 17.89
N ARG A 143 2.64 8.52 17.20
CA ARG A 143 2.03 7.84 16.06
C ARG A 143 1.79 8.81 14.92
N ILE A 144 1.79 8.29 13.71
CA ILE A 144 1.44 9.01 12.48
C ILE A 144 0.25 8.33 11.84
N ILE A 145 -0.76 9.09 11.47
CA ILE A 145 -1.86 8.67 10.62
C ILE A 145 -1.83 9.53 9.36
N LEU A 146 -1.74 8.91 8.20
CA LEU A 146 -1.86 9.57 6.92
C LEU A 146 -3.23 9.27 6.32
N ILE A 147 -3.92 10.30 5.86
CA ILE A 147 -5.21 10.15 5.15
C ILE A 147 -5.03 10.72 3.75
N ALA A 148 -5.23 9.89 2.72
CA ALA A 148 -5.11 10.29 1.33
C ALA A 148 -6.04 9.50 0.41
N ASN A 149 -6.27 10.02 -0.79
CA ASN A 149 -7.02 9.31 -1.83
C ASN A 149 -6.27 8.04 -2.31
N LYS A 150 -4.95 8.12 -2.40
CA LYS A 150 -4.07 7.01 -2.80
C LYS A 150 -2.76 7.05 -2.01
N PHE A 151 -2.10 5.90 -1.90
CA PHE A 151 -0.78 5.80 -1.28
C PHE A 151 0.24 5.20 -2.23
N ASP A 152 1.46 5.74 -2.20
CA ASP A 152 2.62 5.08 -2.78
C ASP A 152 3.09 3.95 -1.85
N ARG A 153 3.58 2.87 -2.42
CA ARG A 153 4.04 1.70 -1.66
C ARG A 153 5.29 1.94 -0.83
N THR A 154 6.11 2.89 -1.25
CA THR A 154 7.30 3.28 -0.49
C THR A 154 6.93 3.78 0.90
N LEU A 155 5.74 4.37 1.06
CA LEU A 155 5.21 4.78 2.36
C LEU A 155 4.96 3.60 3.30
N PHE A 156 4.50 2.46 2.79
CA PHE A 156 4.26 1.29 3.64
C PHE A 156 5.56 0.67 4.15
N SER A 157 6.58 0.58 3.29
CA SER A 157 7.92 0.12 3.72
C SER A 157 8.54 1.04 4.76
N MET A 158 8.33 2.35 4.61
CA MET A 158 8.73 3.33 5.63
C MET A 158 7.92 3.14 6.93
N GLY A 159 6.60 2.92 6.81
CA GLY A 159 5.73 2.65 7.96
C GLY A 159 6.15 1.40 8.75
N GLU A 160 6.55 0.33 8.06
CA GLU A 160 7.14 -0.86 8.70
C GLU A 160 8.43 -0.50 9.45
N TRP A 161 9.35 0.21 8.80
CA TRP A 161 10.59 0.63 9.43
C TRP A 161 10.37 1.54 10.65
N LEU A 162 9.42 2.48 10.57
CA LEU A 162 9.05 3.34 11.70
C LEU A 162 8.49 2.54 12.86
N SER A 163 7.63 1.57 12.59
CA SER A 163 7.07 0.67 13.59
C SER A 163 8.17 -0.12 14.32
N ASP A 164 9.17 -0.62 13.59
CA ASP A 164 10.35 -1.28 14.18
C ASP A 164 11.17 -0.34 15.09
N LYS A 165 11.01 0.98 14.92
CA LYS A 165 11.61 2.02 15.77
C LYS A 165 10.68 2.53 16.87
N GLY A 166 9.51 1.88 17.04
CA GLY A 166 8.55 2.22 18.09
C GLY A 166 7.60 3.38 17.72
N VAL A 167 7.56 3.82 16.46
CA VAL A 167 6.63 4.83 15.97
C VAL A 167 5.47 4.16 15.25
N GLY A 168 4.27 4.24 15.81
CA GLY A 168 3.08 3.70 15.16
C GLY A 168 2.78 4.44 13.84
N PHE A 169 2.40 3.69 12.80
CA PHE A 169 2.12 4.26 11.48
C PHE A 169 0.87 3.63 10.86
N LYS A 170 -0.09 4.49 10.48
CA LYS A 170 -1.36 4.07 9.88
C LYS A 170 -1.65 4.87 8.62
N CYS A 171 -2.17 4.22 7.58
CA CYS A 171 -2.68 4.87 6.38
C CYS A 171 -4.16 4.56 6.22
N ILE A 172 -4.96 5.61 6.02
CA ILE A 172 -6.40 5.55 5.78
C ILE A 172 -6.64 6.12 4.39
N GLN A 173 -7.16 5.30 3.50
CA GLN A 173 -7.54 5.74 2.17
C GLN A 173 -8.98 6.23 2.18
N TYR A 174 -9.22 7.41 1.58
CA TYR A 174 -10.57 7.84 1.31
C TYR A 174 -10.93 7.70 -0.18
N SER A 175 -12.19 7.46 -0.45
CA SER A 175 -12.74 7.44 -1.80
C SER A 175 -14.04 8.22 -1.85
N LEU A 176 -14.27 8.90 -2.98
CA LEU A 176 -15.51 9.63 -3.25
C LEU A 176 -16.33 8.86 -4.26
N SER A 177 -17.64 8.75 -4.01
CA SER A 177 -18.60 8.19 -4.95
C SER A 177 -19.78 9.12 -5.09
N ASN A 178 -20.23 9.30 -6.35
CA ASN A 178 -21.40 10.10 -6.69
C ASN A 178 -22.42 9.17 -7.36
N PRO A 179 -23.36 8.57 -6.61
CA PRO A 179 -24.44 7.82 -7.20
C PRO A 179 -25.34 8.71 -8.09
N GLU A 180 -26.14 8.07 -8.94
CA GLU A 180 -27.05 8.77 -9.89
C GLU A 180 -28.08 9.68 -9.21
N ASP A 181 -28.33 9.51 -7.91
CA ASP A 181 -29.25 10.33 -7.12
C ASP A 181 -28.71 11.75 -6.82
N GLY A 182 -27.49 12.06 -7.23
CA GLY A 182 -26.83 13.34 -6.99
C GLY A 182 -26.23 13.50 -5.59
N SER A 183 -26.31 12.47 -4.74
CA SER A 183 -25.65 12.45 -3.42
C SER A 183 -24.14 12.29 -3.58
N GLN A 184 -23.37 12.81 -2.64
CA GLN A 184 -21.94 12.58 -2.58
C GLN A 184 -21.61 11.77 -1.32
N TYR A 185 -20.94 10.64 -1.51
CA TYR A 185 -20.51 9.80 -0.40
C TYR A 185 -19.00 9.78 -0.33
N ILE A 186 -18.49 9.75 0.89
CA ILE A 186 -17.09 9.52 1.18
C ILE A 186 -16.97 8.24 2.01
N ASP A 187 -16.08 7.34 1.58
CA ASP A 187 -15.74 6.13 2.29
C ASP A 187 -14.31 6.18 2.78
N PHE A 188 -14.06 5.64 3.97
CA PHE A 188 -12.74 5.57 4.58
C PHE A 188 -12.38 4.12 4.86
N SER A 189 -11.18 3.70 4.48
CA SER A 189 -10.68 2.36 4.72
C SER A 189 -9.24 2.37 5.20
N VAL A 190 -8.95 1.65 6.27
CA VAL A 190 -7.57 1.43 6.73
C VAL A 190 -6.88 0.52 5.73
N VAL A 191 -5.84 1.02 5.07
CA VAL A 191 -5.07 0.27 4.06
C VAL A 191 -3.71 -0.19 4.57
N PHE A 192 -3.26 0.37 5.69
CA PHE A 192 -2.03 -0.03 6.37
C PHE A 192 -2.11 0.39 7.84
N ASP A 193 -1.74 -0.50 8.77
CA ASP A 193 -1.66 -0.19 10.20
C ASP A 193 -0.53 -0.97 10.87
N ARG A 194 0.41 -0.24 11.43
CA ARG A 194 1.51 -0.71 12.27
C ARG A 194 1.53 0.05 13.59
N SER A 195 0.36 0.32 14.12
CA SER A 195 0.22 0.81 15.50
C SER A 195 0.60 -0.29 16.47
N PRO A 196 1.15 0.02 17.66
CA PRO A 196 1.64 -0.98 18.61
C PRO A 196 0.60 -2.01 19.06
N GLU A 197 -0.68 -1.67 18.98
CA GLU A 197 -1.81 -2.53 19.38
C GLU A 197 -2.66 -2.96 18.18
N SER A 198 -2.17 -2.73 16.98
CA SER A 198 -2.90 -3.09 15.78
C SER A 198 -3.01 -4.61 15.66
N THR A 199 -4.24 -5.08 15.49
CA THR A 199 -4.54 -6.44 15.05
C THR A 199 -4.42 -6.57 13.53
N PHE A 200 -4.04 -5.48 12.85
CA PHE A 200 -3.82 -5.47 11.41
C PHE A 200 -2.70 -6.46 11.07
N PRO A 201 -2.88 -7.30 10.07
CA PRO A 201 -1.93 -8.37 9.79
C PRO A 201 -0.50 -7.87 9.64
N LEU A 202 0.45 -8.57 10.28
CA LEU A 202 1.88 -8.21 10.33
C LEU A 202 2.58 -8.19 8.96
N SER A 203 1.96 -8.74 7.94
CA SER A 203 2.47 -8.69 6.58
C SER A 203 1.50 -7.93 5.69
N PHE A 204 2.01 -7.04 4.86
CA PHE A 204 1.29 -6.39 3.76
C PHE A 204 0.63 -7.42 2.81
N SER A 205 1.07 -8.66 2.88
CA SER A 205 0.50 -9.83 2.18
C SER A 205 -0.86 -10.27 2.71
N ALA A 206 -1.33 -9.72 3.83
CA ALA A 206 -2.63 -10.10 4.39
C ALA A 206 -3.77 -9.12 4.05
N MET A 207 -3.53 -8.00 3.40
CA MET A 207 -4.55 -7.46 2.51
C MET A 207 -4.68 -8.46 1.36
N GLN A 208 -5.61 -9.41 1.51
CA GLN A 208 -5.94 -10.40 0.47
C GLN A 208 -6.63 -9.69 -0.69
N ARG A 209 -5.88 -8.82 -1.39
CA ARG A 209 -6.21 -8.61 -2.77
C ARG A 209 -6.01 -9.96 -3.46
N GLU A 210 -7.03 -10.43 -4.15
CA GLU A 210 -6.86 -11.55 -5.08
C GLU A 210 -5.60 -11.31 -5.91
N PRO A 211 -4.68 -12.30 -6.02
CA PRO A 211 -3.50 -12.18 -6.85
C PRO A 211 -3.89 -11.76 -8.25
N LYS A 212 -3.24 -10.76 -8.81
CA LYS A 212 -3.37 -10.50 -10.23
C LYS A 212 -2.42 -11.41 -10.98
N TYR A 213 -2.87 -11.83 -12.15
CA TYR A 213 -2.14 -12.73 -13.02
C TYR A 213 -1.69 -11.97 -14.26
N PHE A 214 -0.44 -12.19 -14.65
CA PHE A 214 0.13 -11.53 -15.80
C PHE A 214 0.86 -12.53 -16.69
N TRP A 215 0.72 -12.38 -17.99
CA TRP A 215 1.74 -12.87 -18.89
C TRP A 215 3.04 -12.10 -18.65
N TYR A 216 4.14 -12.82 -18.70
CA TYR A 216 5.47 -12.24 -18.71
C TYR A 216 6.28 -12.86 -19.84
N ASN A 217 6.42 -12.12 -20.96
CA ASN A 217 7.12 -12.59 -22.15
C ASN A 217 8.63 -12.53 -21.93
N ILE A 218 9.27 -13.68 -21.91
CA ILE A 218 10.73 -13.80 -21.71
C ILE A 218 11.51 -13.82 -23.04
N GLY A 219 10.80 -13.73 -24.19
CA GLY A 219 11.42 -13.97 -25.51
C GLY A 219 11.81 -15.45 -25.68
N THR A 220 12.33 -15.80 -26.85
CA THR A 220 12.71 -17.21 -27.11
C THR A 220 13.93 -17.37 -27.95
N THR A 221 14.50 -16.30 -28.40
CA THR A 221 15.64 -16.35 -29.31
C THR A 221 16.90 -17.01 -28.70
N LYS A 222 16.89 -17.24 -27.37
CA LYS A 222 18.06 -17.81 -26.67
C LYS A 222 17.60 -18.73 -25.50
N PRO A 223 17.58 -20.06 -25.66
CA PRO A 223 17.24 -21.01 -24.60
C PRO A 223 18.03 -20.81 -23.30
N LYS A 224 19.28 -20.38 -23.39
CA LYS A 224 20.13 -20.06 -22.23
C LYS A 224 19.56 -19.00 -21.31
N ASN A 225 18.68 -18.13 -21.83
CA ASN A 225 18.03 -17.11 -21.00
C ASN A 225 17.05 -17.76 -20.00
N TRP A 226 16.29 -18.78 -20.44
CA TRP A 226 15.36 -19.47 -19.56
C TRP A 226 16.06 -20.17 -18.40
N ALA A 227 17.14 -20.91 -18.69
CA ALA A 227 17.96 -21.55 -17.67
C ALA A 227 18.46 -20.52 -16.64
N CYS A 228 19.01 -19.41 -17.11
CA CYS A 228 19.54 -18.34 -16.25
C CYS A 228 18.45 -17.69 -15.37
N LEU A 229 17.27 -17.43 -15.92
CA LEU A 229 16.14 -16.85 -15.15
C LEU A 229 15.66 -17.79 -14.05
N LYS A 230 15.60 -19.11 -14.34
CA LYS A 230 15.25 -20.14 -13.35
C LYS A 230 16.28 -20.24 -12.24
N GLU A 231 17.55 -20.41 -12.63
CA GLU A 231 18.68 -20.57 -11.69
C GLU A 231 18.78 -19.39 -10.71
N LYS A 232 18.64 -18.17 -11.23
CA LYS A 232 18.75 -16.96 -10.42
C LYS A 232 17.44 -16.56 -9.73
N SER A 233 16.34 -17.26 -9.98
CA SER A 233 15.02 -16.95 -9.44
C SER A 233 14.61 -15.50 -9.72
N ILE A 234 14.72 -15.07 -10.98
CA ILE A 234 14.42 -13.71 -11.43
C ILE A 234 13.54 -13.70 -12.68
N VAL A 235 12.87 -12.56 -12.90
CA VAL A 235 12.48 -12.07 -14.22
C VAL A 235 13.24 -10.80 -14.55
N SER A 236 13.31 -10.43 -15.82
CA SER A 236 14.14 -9.32 -16.25
C SER A 236 13.53 -8.56 -17.41
N ALA A 237 13.81 -7.27 -17.49
CA ALA A 237 13.39 -6.41 -18.59
C ALA A 237 14.60 -5.70 -19.22
N GLY A 238 14.54 -5.50 -20.55
CA GLY A 238 15.47 -4.68 -21.30
C GLY A 238 15.11 -3.20 -21.21
N PHE A 239 14.86 -2.59 -22.36
CA PHE A 239 14.68 -1.15 -22.57
C PHE A 239 16.02 -0.41 -22.51
N ASP A 240 16.02 0.84 -22.05
CA ASP A 240 17.23 1.67 -22.05
C ASP A 240 18.21 1.26 -20.95
N GLY A 241 17.74 0.55 -19.93
CA GLY A 241 18.54 0.12 -18.79
C GLY A 241 18.84 1.24 -17.79
N ASP A 242 18.01 2.27 -17.80
CA ASP A 242 18.11 3.45 -16.95
C ASP A 242 17.02 3.47 -15.88
N LYS A 243 17.29 4.21 -14.81
CA LYS A 243 16.30 4.51 -13.80
C LYS A 243 15.12 5.27 -14.41
N ASP A 244 13.91 4.93 -13.99
CA ASP A 244 12.66 5.55 -14.45
C ASP A 244 12.30 5.29 -15.93
N ASP A 245 12.99 4.36 -16.61
CA ASP A 245 12.62 3.90 -17.95
C ASP A 245 11.38 2.98 -17.92
N LYS A 246 11.04 2.40 -19.08
CA LYS A 246 9.91 1.46 -19.19
C LYS A 246 10.13 0.16 -18.41
N GLY A 247 11.38 -0.31 -18.29
CA GLY A 247 11.75 -1.51 -17.57
C GLY A 247 11.63 -1.33 -16.08
N ASP A 248 12.09 -0.21 -15.55
CA ASP A 248 11.94 0.19 -14.17
C ASP A 248 10.45 0.25 -13.78
N ARG A 249 9.67 1.05 -14.53
CA ARG A 249 8.22 1.17 -14.27
C ARG A 249 7.47 -0.15 -14.36
N LEU A 250 7.82 -1.00 -15.33
CA LEU A 250 7.19 -2.31 -15.49
C LEU A 250 7.45 -3.20 -14.29
N LEU A 251 8.72 -3.40 -13.91
CA LEU A 251 9.06 -4.35 -12.85
C LEU A 251 8.62 -3.86 -11.47
N ASN A 252 8.64 -2.56 -11.24
CA ASN A 252 8.12 -1.97 -10.01
C ASN A 252 6.57 -1.92 -9.94
N SER A 253 5.87 -2.19 -11.05
CA SER A 253 4.40 -2.26 -11.03
C SER A 253 3.84 -3.54 -10.43
N PHE A 254 4.64 -4.61 -10.38
CA PHE A 254 4.23 -5.87 -9.76
C PHE A 254 4.31 -5.79 -8.25
N ILE A 255 3.34 -6.41 -7.59
CA ILE A 255 3.25 -6.37 -6.14
C ILE A 255 3.40 -7.76 -5.51
N PRO A 256 3.81 -7.84 -4.24
CA PRO A 256 3.87 -9.08 -3.49
C PRO A 256 2.58 -9.90 -3.62
N GLY A 257 2.71 -11.17 -3.99
CA GLY A 257 1.60 -12.07 -4.24
C GLY A 257 1.07 -12.09 -5.69
N ASP A 258 1.44 -11.14 -6.55
CA ASP A 258 1.11 -11.22 -7.98
C ASP A 258 1.79 -12.43 -8.62
N VAL A 259 1.12 -13.02 -9.61
CA VAL A 259 1.56 -14.23 -10.29
C VAL A 259 1.95 -13.90 -11.73
N LEU A 260 3.19 -14.21 -12.09
CA LEU A 260 3.70 -14.08 -13.43
C LEU A 260 3.70 -15.45 -14.12
N ILE A 261 3.05 -15.55 -15.27
CA ILE A 261 3.08 -16.73 -16.13
C ILE A 261 4.10 -16.45 -17.21
N ALA A 262 5.25 -17.10 -17.14
CA ALA A 262 6.32 -16.96 -18.12
C ALA A 262 5.84 -17.49 -19.48
N TYR A 263 5.96 -16.64 -20.47
CA TYR A 263 5.57 -16.94 -21.85
C TYR A 263 6.79 -16.94 -22.75
N ALA A 264 6.95 -18.01 -23.50
CA ALA A 264 7.96 -18.14 -24.53
C ALA A 264 7.33 -18.13 -25.91
N ASN A 265 7.83 -17.26 -26.83
CA ASN A 265 7.30 -17.13 -28.18
C ASN A 265 7.36 -18.49 -28.93
N GLY A 266 6.24 -18.92 -29.46
CA GLY A 266 6.08 -20.23 -30.15
C GLY A 266 5.82 -21.42 -29.22
N TYR A 267 6.17 -21.33 -27.93
CA TYR A 267 6.00 -22.42 -26.96
C TYR A 267 4.85 -22.18 -25.97
N GLY A 268 4.49 -20.92 -25.70
CA GLY A 268 3.38 -20.58 -24.81
C GLY A 268 3.79 -20.45 -23.35
N ALA A 269 2.94 -20.98 -22.45
CA ALA A 269 3.20 -20.91 -21.00
C ALA A 269 4.25 -21.96 -20.61
N ILE A 270 5.33 -21.52 -19.99
CA ILE A 270 6.51 -22.36 -19.67
C ILE A 270 6.88 -22.34 -18.18
N GLY A 271 6.24 -21.52 -17.38
CA GLY A 271 6.50 -21.47 -15.94
C GLY A 271 5.58 -20.50 -15.23
N VAL A 272 5.50 -20.65 -13.92
CA VAL A 272 4.71 -19.80 -13.03
C VAL A 272 5.60 -19.32 -11.91
N ALA A 273 5.63 -18.02 -11.70
CA ALA A 273 6.34 -17.39 -10.60
C ALA A 273 5.40 -16.52 -9.77
N GLU A 274 5.67 -16.40 -8.50
CA GLU A 274 5.02 -15.49 -7.57
C GLU A 274 5.99 -14.40 -7.17
N ILE A 275 5.51 -13.16 -7.09
CA ILE A 275 6.28 -12.06 -6.50
C ILE A 275 6.38 -12.31 -4.99
N PRO A 276 7.60 -12.43 -4.43
CA PRO A 276 7.79 -12.77 -3.02
C PRO A 276 7.07 -11.79 -2.08
N LYS A 277 6.50 -12.34 -1.01
CA LYS A 277 5.82 -11.58 0.05
C LYS A 277 6.82 -11.06 1.10
N THR A 278 7.98 -10.59 0.68
CA THR A 278 9.00 -10.03 1.56
C THR A 278 8.87 -8.52 1.66
N SER A 279 9.24 -7.96 2.81
CA SER A 279 9.22 -6.51 3.06
C SER A 279 10.29 -5.73 2.29
N SER A 280 11.30 -6.38 1.75
CA SER A 280 12.35 -5.74 0.96
C SER A 280 11.99 -5.69 -0.52
N SER A 281 12.31 -4.58 -1.19
CA SER A 281 12.20 -4.49 -2.65
C SER A 281 12.99 -5.60 -3.30
N THR A 282 12.29 -6.35 -4.15
CA THR A 282 12.89 -7.45 -4.92
C THR A 282 13.45 -6.97 -6.26
N TYR A 283 13.21 -5.69 -6.59
CA TYR A 283 13.72 -5.05 -7.80
C TYR A 283 15.16 -4.56 -7.64
N LYS A 284 15.95 -4.69 -8.73
CA LYS A 284 17.32 -4.23 -8.82
C LYS A 284 17.65 -3.78 -10.24
N LEU A 285 18.22 -2.60 -10.37
CA LEU A 285 18.84 -2.14 -11.61
C LEU A 285 20.36 -2.46 -11.56
N LEU A 286 20.84 -3.22 -12.53
CA LEU A 286 22.27 -3.52 -12.67
C LEU A 286 22.98 -2.32 -13.31
N LYS A 287 24.12 -1.94 -12.76
CA LYS A 287 24.96 -0.86 -13.32
C LYS A 287 25.70 -1.25 -14.59
N LYS A 288 25.91 -2.57 -14.79
CA LYS A 288 26.59 -3.15 -15.94
C LYS A 288 26.28 -4.63 -16.05
N PRO A 289 26.46 -5.26 -17.21
CA PRO A 289 26.36 -6.70 -17.36
C PRO A 289 27.24 -7.48 -16.37
N ILE A 290 26.74 -8.63 -15.95
CA ILE A 290 27.41 -9.53 -15.00
C ILE A 290 28.08 -10.66 -15.80
N VAL A 291 29.33 -11.00 -15.49
CA VAL A 291 30.05 -12.12 -16.09
C VAL A 291 29.27 -13.42 -15.83
N ASN A 292 29.14 -14.27 -16.86
CA ASN A 292 28.36 -15.50 -16.82
C ASN A 292 26.85 -15.34 -16.60
N ASP A 293 26.32 -14.15 -16.91
CA ASP A 293 24.89 -13.90 -16.93
C ASP A 293 24.48 -13.37 -18.32
N PRO A 294 24.16 -14.27 -19.26
CA PRO A 294 23.86 -13.91 -20.65
C PRO A 294 22.62 -13.00 -20.77
N VAL A 295 21.76 -13.01 -19.79
CA VAL A 295 20.57 -12.15 -19.76
C VAL A 295 20.95 -10.72 -19.42
N SER A 296 22.00 -10.52 -18.62
CA SER A 296 22.44 -9.18 -18.22
C SER A 296 23.03 -8.34 -19.35
N GLU A 297 23.44 -8.97 -20.47
CA GLU A 297 23.92 -8.26 -21.66
C GLU A 297 22.83 -7.41 -22.32
N TYR A 298 21.56 -7.78 -22.13
CA TYR A 298 20.43 -7.14 -22.81
C TYR A 298 19.40 -6.58 -21.83
N HIS A 299 19.36 -7.11 -20.61
CA HIS A 299 18.36 -6.77 -19.59
C HIS A 299 19.05 -6.41 -18.29
N LEU A 300 19.08 -5.11 -17.95
CA LEU A 300 19.67 -4.62 -16.71
C LEU A 300 18.67 -4.57 -15.56
N HIS A 301 17.37 -4.48 -15.85
CA HIS A 301 16.32 -4.50 -14.84
C HIS A 301 16.05 -5.94 -14.39
N ARG A 302 16.05 -6.17 -13.08
CA ARG A 302 15.86 -7.48 -12.44
C ARG A 302 14.78 -7.38 -11.38
N LEU A 303 13.94 -8.41 -11.30
CA LEU A 303 12.98 -8.58 -10.22
C LEU A 303 13.09 -10.02 -9.71
N ASN A 304 13.32 -10.19 -8.41
CA ASN A 304 13.33 -11.50 -7.79
C ASN A 304 11.92 -12.08 -7.78
N VAL A 305 11.83 -13.38 -8.07
CA VAL A 305 10.56 -14.11 -8.07
C VAL A 305 10.74 -15.47 -7.41
N LYS A 306 9.64 -16.07 -6.97
CA LYS A 306 9.60 -17.44 -6.49
C LYS A 306 8.94 -18.31 -7.55
N TRP A 307 9.71 -19.09 -8.27
CA TRP A 307 9.16 -20.06 -9.23
C TRP A 307 8.36 -21.13 -8.50
N GLN A 308 7.10 -21.31 -8.91
CA GLN A 308 6.21 -22.35 -8.40
C GLN A 308 6.30 -23.63 -9.24
N CYS A 309 6.48 -23.48 -10.54
CA CYS A 309 6.78 -24.55 -11.48
C CYS A 309 7.47 -23.98 -12.72
N THR A 310 8.30 -24.78 -13.38
CA THR A 310 9.02 -24.40 -14.60
C THR A 310 9.20 -25.60 -15.50
N THR A 311 9.15 -25.40 -16.81
CA THR A 311 9.57 -26.41 -17.79
C THR A 311 11.08 -26.62 -17.72
N ASP A 312 11.56 -27.70 -18.35
CA ASP A 312 12.97 -27.83 -18.71
C ASP A 312 13.41 -26.78 -19.74
N ASP A 313 14.67 -26.86 -20.19
CA ASP A 313 15.20 -25.91 -21.16
C ASP A 313 14.70 -26.13 -22.60
N ASN A 314 14.07 -27.26 -22.85
CA ASN A 314 13.43 -27.61 -24.12
C ASN A 314 11.93 -27.25 -24.12
N PHE A 315 11.43 -26.65 -23.03
CA PHE A 315 10.03 -26.28 -22.83
C PHE A 315 9.05 -27.48 -22.82
N SER A 316 9.53 -28.66 -22.44
CA SER A 316 8.69 -29.86 -22.32
C SER A 316 7.57 -29.62 -21.30
N GLY A 317 6.35 -30.05 -21.63
CA GLY A 317 5.17 -29.85 -20.78
C GLY A 317 4.58 -28.43 -20.81
N SER A 318 5.06 -27.52 -21.68
CA SER A 318 4.47 -26.20 -21.89
C SER A 318 3.01 -26.28 -22.35
N ILE A 319 2.22 -25.24 -22.08
CA ILE A 319 0.90 -25.07 -22.67
C ILE A 319 1.06 -24.16 -23.89
N THR A 320 0.83 -24.71 -25.07
CA THR A 320 1.03 -23.98 -26.33
C THR A 320 0.12 -22.75 -26.45
N PRO A 321 0.47 -21.78 -27.31
CA PRO A 321 -0.40 -20.63 -27.55
C PRO A 321 -1.78 -21.02 -28.07
N ALA A 322 -1.86 -22.09 -28.87
CA ALA A 322 -3.11 -22.63 -29.36
C ALA A 322 -3.99 -23.24 -28.26
N ASP A 323 -3.36 -24.01 -27.35
CA ASP A 323 -4.06 -24.57 -26.19
C ASP A 323 -4.49 -23.47 -25.20
N ALA A 324 -3.65 -22.49 -24.93
CA ALA A 324 -3.99 -21.35 -24.07
C ALA A 324 -5.23 -20.61 -24.61
N ARG A 325 -5.31 -20.42 -25.92
CA ARG A 325 -6.46 -19.79 -26.57
C ARG A 325 -7.70 -20.69 -26.55
N ASN A 326 -7.55 -21.96 -26.99
CA ASN A 326 -8.70 -22.85 -27.23
C ASN A 326 -9.32 -23.35 -25.91
N GLN A 327 -8.51 -23.69 -24.90
CA GLN A 327 -8.98 -24.28 -23.65
C GLN A 327 -9.29 -23.25 -22.57
N PHE A 328 -8.59 -22.12 -22.57
CA PHE A 328 -8.68 -21.11 -21.49
C PHE A 328 -9.19 -19.76 -21.96
N ASN A 329 -9.33 -19.55 -23.29
CA ASN A 329 -9.66 -18.26 -23.89
C ASN A 329 -8.68 -17.15 -23.47
N ILE A 330 -7.37 -17.46 -23.50
CA ILE A 330 -6.29 -16.54 -23.18
C ILE A 330 -5.43 -16.35 -24.42
N HIS A 331 -5.33 -15.10 -24.89
CA HIS A 331 -4.48 -14.73 -26.02
C HIS A 331 -3.01 -14.59 -25.59
N HIS A 332 -2.08 -14.77 -26.53
CA HIS A 332 -0.67 -14.54 -26.32
C HIS A 332 -0.39 -13.05 -25.99
N PRO A 333 0.68 -12.75 -25.24
CA PRO A 333 1.03 -11.36 -24.93
C PRO A 333 1.55 -10.62 -26.16
N TYR A 334 1.12 -9.37 -26.34
CA TYR A 334 1.61 -8.47 -27.37
C TYR A 334 2.75 -7.56 -26.87
N THR A 335 2.97 -7.54 -25.57
CA THR A 335 3.97 -6.71 -24.87
C THR A 335 4.78 -7.60 -23.93
N THR A 336 5.77 -6.99 -23.25
CA THR A 336 6.57 -7.69 -22.24
C THR A 336 5.69 -8.28 -21.14
N SER A 337 4.64 -7.56 -20.72
CA SER A 337 3.66 -8.07 -19.77
C SER A 337 2.27 -7.53 -20.06
N CYS A 338 1.25 -8.34 -19.83
CA CYS A 338 -0.14 -7.94 -19.85
C CYS A 338 -0.96 -8.77 -18.84
N SER A 339 -2.00 -8.16 -18.27
CA SER A 339 -2.86 -8.80 -17.27
C SER A 339 -3.70 -9.91 -17.92
N ILE A 340 -4.01 -10.95 -17.12
CA ILE A 340 -4.89 -12.04 -17.47
C ILE A 340 -6.03 -12.07 -16.45
N GLU A 341 -7.24 -12.31 -16.89
CA GLU A 341 -8.39 -12.52 -16.02
C GLU A 341 -8.15 -13.68 -15.03
N SER A 342 -8.36 -13.43 -13.73
CA SER A 342 -7.94 -14.32 -12.64
C SER A 342 -8.45 -15.76 -12.79
N ASP A 343 -9.72 -15.96 -13.15
CA ASP A 343 -10.30 -17.31 -13.26
C ASP A 343 -9.73 -18.11 -14.43
N LYS A 344 -9.47 -17.44 -15.55
CA LYS A 344 -8.80 -18.05 -16.70
C LYS A 344 -7.36 -18.40 -16.36
N ALA A 345 -6.65 -17.49 -15.72
CA ALA A 345 -5.27 -17.68 -15.30
C ALA A 345 -5.11 -18.80 -14.28
N LYS A 346 -5.99 -18.91 -13.28
CA LYS A 346 -6.01 -20.00 -12.29
C LYS A 346 -6.12 -21.38 -12.97
N ARG A 347 -6.99 -21.49 -13.97
CA ARG A 347 -7.16 -22.74 -14.76
C ARG A 347 -5.92 -23.06 -15.56
N LEU A 348 -5.33 -22.08 -16.26
CA LEU A 348 -4.09 -22.26 -17.02
C LEU A 348 -2.94 -22.67 -16.10
N VAL A 349 -2.76 -22.00 -14.96
CA VAL A 349 -1.71 -22.32 -13.96
C VAL A 349 -1.87 -23.74 -13.43
N LYS A 350 -3.10 -24.17 -13.14
CA LYS A 350 -3.38 -25.54 -12.71
C LYS A 350 -2.99 -26.55 -13.80
N ALA A 351 -3.42 -26.34 -15.03
CA ALA A 351 -3.09 -27.24 -16.14
C ALA A 351 -1.57 -27.32 -16.39
N LEU A 352 -0.87 -26.19 -16.35
CA LEU A 352 0.60 -26.18 -16.50
C LEU A 352 1.29 -26.97 -15.37
N LYS A 353 0.85 -26.79 -14.12
CA LYS A 353 1.38 -27.57 -12.98
C LYS A 353 1.12 -29.07 -13.12
N ASP A 354 -0.04 -29.45 -13.65
CA ASP A 354 -0.38 -30.85 -13.86
C ASP A 354 0.46 -31.44 -14.99
N ASN A 355 0.67 -30.74 -16.11
CA ASN A 355 1.56 -31.16 -17.20
C ASN A 355 3.03 -31.35 -16.76
N LEU A 356 3.48 -30.57 -15.79
CA LEU A 356 4.88 -30.61 -15.32
C LEU A 356 5.12 -31.65 -14.21
N LYS A 357 4.07 -32.29 -13.71
CA LYS A 357 4.15 -33.43 -12.77
C LYS A 357 4.07 -34.78 -13.45
N ALA A 358 3.53 -34.82 -14.66
CA ALA A 358 3.41 -36.02 -15.47
C ALA A 358 4.72 -36.33 -16.21
#